data_161cee907d8cb4d90aabe7f49cc93cca
#
_entry.id   161cee907d8cb4d90aabe7f49cc93cca
#
_cell.length_a   1.000
_cell.length_b   1.000
_cell.length_c   1.000
_cell.angle_alpha   90.00
_cell.angle_beta   90.00
_cell.angle_gamma   90.00
#
_symmetry.space_group_name_H-M   'P 1'
#
loop_
_entity.id
_entity.type
_entity.pdbx_description
1 polymer ?
#
loop_
_entity_poly.entity_id
_entity_poly.type
_entity_poly.pdbx_seq_one_letter_code
_entity_poly.pdbx_strand_id
1 'polypeptide(L)'
;IDKYNTSATNNLAVAYEKIDQREDALKLYLKSLNIFENNPETNFRIANLYLKSKNFDRAIKYYQKTINLKPDFINAYINLGNIFFKLKKFEIALNYFDEVIKLDDKNIHAFLNKGDIYLKLNNYTYAINNYEEIIKIDPLHELVLGKLLFAKMFIHDWNNYDKLLDFIVKNIDKNHMVIHPSIFLSVIDQPDLHLKASKIYHNKSYKGEHNEEKIELKKNSKINVGYFSSDFYNHATLRLMMDVFKHHDRSKFKIFGFSYGPKKNDHYTKKLKTYLDNYFYIEDMGPKEIYSICKKTNINIAIDLKGYTQDNKINIFKKRIAPIQISYLGYPGTTGLDNMDYILADKVIIPDESIKFYTEKVLHLPDCYQPNEKHKNIPKNKKSKKDFGLEEDKFIFCSFNFNYKITPNIFNLWIDILKRTPNSILWILVSNKTAKKNLKFYAESKGLDPERIV
;
A
#
# COMPACT_ATOMS: atom_id res chain seq x y z
N ILE A 1 -19.23 -42.77 19.23
CA ILE A 1 -19.69 -41.87 18.15
C ILE A 1 -20.04 -42.78 16.99
N ASP A 2 -21.32 -42.74 16.55
CA ASP A 2 -21.76 -43.45 15.38
C ASP A 2 -20.82 -43.19 14.21
N LYS A 3 -20.20 -44.25 13.69
CA LYS A 3 -19.14 -44.22 12.70
C LYS A 3 -19.62 -43.58 11.37
N TYR A 4 -20.94 -43.47 11.21
CA TYR A 4 -21.64 -42.95 10.04
C TYR A 4 -22.33 -41.60 10.26
N ASN A 5 -22.24 -41.01 11.46
CA ASN A 5 -22.83 -39.70 11.73
C ASN A 5 -21.95 -38.58 11.19
N THR A 6 -22.25 -38.16 9.98
CA THR A 6 -21.54 -37.08 9.31
C THR A 6 -21.63 -35.73 10.04
N SER A 7 -22.79 -35.44 10.70
CA SER A 7 -22.96 -34.21 11.47
C SER A 7 -22.03 -34.17 12.68
N ALA A 8 -21.95 -35.27 13.46
CA ALA A 8 -21.04 -35.35 14.60
C ALA A 8 -19.58 -35.25 14.16
N THR A 9 -19.23 -35.91 13.05
CA THR A 9 -17.86 -35.84 12.46
C THR A 9 -17.50 -34.41 12.02
N ASN A 10 -18.44 -33.70 11.38
CA ASN A 10 -18.24 -32.32 10.98
C ASN A 10 -18.14 -31.36 12.18
N ASN A 11 -18.97 -31.55 13.21
CA ASN A 11 -18.91 -30.75 14.44
C ASN A 11 -17.57 -30.92 15.18
N LEU A 12 -17.05 -32.17 15.22
CA LEU A 12 -15.72 -32.43 15.77
C LEU A 12 -14.62 -31.76 14.93
N ALA A 13 -14.72 -31.79 13.59
CA ALA A 13 -13.79 -31.11 12.72
C ALA A 13 -13.78 -29.57 12.91
N VAL A 14 -14.97 -28.97 13.13
CA VAL A 14 -15.10 -27.53 13.51
C VAL A 14 -14.41 -27.26 14.86
N ALA A 15 -14.51 -28.15 15.82
CA ALA A 15 -13.83 -28.02 17.11
C ALA A 15 -12.27 -28.01 16.91
N TYR A 16 -11.75 -28.92 16.08
CA TYR A 16 -10.33 -28.95 15.74
C TYR A 16 -9.88 -27.69 14.98
N GLU A 17 -10.72 -27.14 14.09
CA GLU A 17 -10.42 -25.84 13.46
C GLU A 17 -10.26 -24.70 14.47
N LYS A 18 -11.14 -24.67 15.51
CA LYS A 18 -11.09 -23.62 16.55
C LYS A 18 -9.82 -23.66 17.41
N ILE A 19 -9.22 -24.83 17.57
CA ILE A 19 -7.95 -25.00 18.30
C ILE A 19 -6.73 -25.08 17.37
N ASP A 20 -6.91 -24.65 16.08
CA ASP A 20 -5.91 -24.60 15.02
C ASP A 20 -5.26 -25.96 14.66
N GLN A 21 -5.89 -27.09 15.01
CA GLN A 21 -5.48 -28.44 14.60
C GLN A 21 -6.03 -28.75 13.21
N ARG A 22 -5.43 -28.11 12.19
CA ARG A 22 -5.94 -28.09 10.80
C ARG A 22 -5.88 -29.43 10.10
N GLU A 23 -4.85 -30.24 10.37
CA GLU A 23 -4.67 -31.55 9.75
C GLU A 23 -5.74 -32.54 10.23
N ASP A 24 -6.05 -32.52 11.52
CA ASP A 24 -7.07 -33.40 12.11
C ASP A 24 -8.47 -32.98 11.66
N ALA A 25 -8.74 -31.67 11.60
CA ALA A 25 -9.97 -31.15 11.00
C ALA A 25 -10.15 -31.61 9.55
N LEU A 26 -9.08 -31.50 8.74
CA LEU A 26 -9.11 -31.92 7.32
C LEU A 26 -9.39 -33.42 7.18
N LYS A 27 -8.73 -34.27 7.96
CA LYS A 27 -8.99 -35.73 7.97
C LYS A 27 -10.45 -36.06 8.25
N LEU A 28 -11.06 -35.37 9.23
CA LEU A 28 -12.45 -35.58 9.61
C LEU A 28 -13.42 -35.11 8.52
N TYR A 29 -13.18 -33.95 7.90
CA TYR A 29 -14.02 -33.48 6.79
C TYR A 29 -13.92 -34.40 5.59
N LEU A 30 -12.74 -34.88 5.23
CA LEU A 30 -12.57 -35.83 4.14
C LEU A 30 -13.27 -37.16 4.45
N LYS A 31 -13.20 -37.62 5.71
CA LYS A 31 -13.97 -38.81 6.15
C LYS A 31 -15.48 -38.60 6.03
N SER A 32 -15.96 -37.41 6.42
CA SER A 32 -17.38 -37.05 6.27
C SER A 32 -17.83 -37.04 4.82
N LEU A 33 -17.02 -36.54 3.89
CA LEU A 33 -17.31 -36.55 2.44
C LEU A 33 -17.32 -37.98 1.85
N ASN A 34 -16.51 -38.90 2.37
CA ASN A 34 -16.54 -40.30 1.93
C ASN A 34 -17.89 -40.98 2.28
N ILE A 35 -18.62 -40.48 3.31
CA ILE A 35 -19.93 -40.98 3.70
C ILE A 35 -21.04 -40.23 2.95
N PHE A 36 -20.91 -38.92 2.81
CA PHE A 36 -21.87 -38.05 2.12
C PHE A 36 -21.12 -37.06 1.19
N GLU A 37 -20.92 -37.47 -0.06
CA GLU A 37 -20.07 -36.77 -1.04
C GLU A 37 -20.63 -35.39 -1.41
N ASN A 38 -21.94 -35.23 -1.46
CA ASN A 38 -22.62 -34.03 -1.97
C ASN A 38 -22.97 -33.02 -0.86
N ASN A 39 -22.04 -32.74 0.04
CA ASN A 39 -22.23 -31.75 1.09
C ASN A 39 -21.48 -30.44 0.75
N PRO A 40 -22.18 -29.35 0.34
CA PRO A 40 -21.53 -28.10 -0.06
C PRO A 40 -20.82 -27.44 1.13
N GLU A 41 -21.36 -27.48 2.34
CA GLU A 41 -20.74 -26.88 3.53
C GLU A 41 -19.40 -27.56 3.87
N THR A 42 -19.36 -28.90 3.82
CA THR A 42 -18.11 -29.64 4.09
C THR A 42 -17.06 -29.36 3.02
N ASN A 43 -17.45 -29.29 1.73
CA ASN A 43 -16.53 -28.88 0.66
C ASN A 43 -15.99 -27.46 0.89
N PHE A 44 -16.84 -26.51 1.28
CA PHE A 44 -16.43 -25.14 1.59
C PHE A 44 -15.43 -25.09 2.74
N ARG A 45 -15.63 -25.85 3.82
CA ARG A 45 -14.70 -25.90 4.97
C ARG A 45 -13.35 -26.49 4.59
N ILE A 46 -13.33 -27.57 3.81
CA ILE A 46 -12.09 -28.14 3.26
C ILE A 46 -11.35 -27.10 2.42
N ALA A 47 -12.07 -26.37 1.56
CA ALA A 47 -11.48 -25.30 0.74
C ALA A 47 -10.85 -24.21 1.61
N ASN A 48 -11.51 -23.80 2.71
CA ASN A 48 -10.95 -22.84 3.66
C ASN A 48 -9.66 -23.34 4.33
N LEU A 49 -9.56 -24.61 4.69
CA LEU A 49 -8.34 -25.19 5.26
C LEU A 49 -7.18 -25.18 4.24
N TYR A 50 -7.47 -25.55 2.99
CA TYR A 50 -6.44 -25.44 1.94
C TYR A 50 -6.06 -23.98 1.64
N LEU A 51 -7.00 -23.05 1.70
CA LEU A 51 -6.70 -21.62 1.55
C LEU A 51 -5.78 -21.11 2.67
N LYS A 52 -6.05 -21.48 3.92
CA LYS A 52 -5.19 -21.16 5.07
C LYS A 52 -3.77 -21.73 4.92
N SER A 53 -3.65 -22.91 4.31
CA SER A 53 -2.37 -23.56 4.00
C SER A 53 -1.72 -23.05 2.71
N LYS A 54 -2.27 -22.00 2.08
CA LYS A 54 -1.83 -21.44 0.78
C LYS A 54 -1.84 -22.46 -0.37
N ASN A 55 -2.56 -23.58 -0.25
CA ASN A 55 -2.75 -24.55 -1.33
C ASN A 55 -3.93 -24.10 -2.20
N PHE A 56 -3.66 -23.14 -3.08
CA PHE A 56 -4.69 -22.50 -3.89
C PHE A 56 -5.37 -23.47 -4.86
N ASP A 57 -4.64 -24.41 -5.45
CA ASP A 57 -5.20 -25.34 -6.44
C ASP A 57 -6.28 -26.25 -5.80
N ARG A 58 -5.99 -26.80 -4.62
CA ARG A 58 -6.97 -27.60 -3.90
C ARG A 58 -8.12 -26.74 -3.38
N ALA A 59 -7.85 -25.55 -2.88
CA ALA A 59 -8.89 -24.63 -2.42
C ALA A 59 -9.87 -24.32 -3.56
N ILE A 60 -9.37 -23.95 -4.76
CA ILE A 60 -10.19 -23.68 -5.95
C ILE A 60 -11.08 -24.88 -6.27
N LYS A 61 -10.50 -26.10 -6.33
CA LYS A 61 -11.24 -27.33 -6.66
C LYS A 61 -12.44 -27.54 -5.70
N TYR A 62 -12.24 -27.36 -4.40
CA TYR A 62 -13.30 -27.59 -3.40
C TYR A 62 -14.32 -26.44 -3.37
N TYR A 63 -13.92 -25.18 -3.59
CA TYR A 63 -14.88 -24.09 -3.77
C TYR A 63 -15.72 -24.26 -5.02
N GLN A 64 -15.14 -24.71 -6.15
CA GLN A 64 -15.90 -25.04 -7.37
C GLN A 64 -16.91 -26.17 -7.13
N LYS A 65 -16.53 -27.22 -6.40
CA LYS A 65 -17.49 -28.25 -5.97
C LYS A 65 -18.62 -27.67 -5.13
N THR A 66 -18.30 -26.73 -4.22
CA THR A 66 -19.30 -26.05 -3.40
C THR A 66 -20.33 -25.33 -4.24
N ILE A 67 -19.92 -24.49 -5.20
CA ILE A 67 -20.84 -23.72 -6.04
C ILE A 67 -21.61 -24.62 -7.03
N ASN A 68 -21.02 -25.72 -7.48
CA ASN A 68 -21.73 -26.68 -8.33
C ASN A 68 -22.85 -27.40 -7.57
N LEU A 69 -22.65 -27.69 -6.27
CA LEU A 69 -23.66 -28.32 -5.41
C LEU A 69 -24.69 -27.31 -4.89
N LYS A 70 -24.28 -26.08 -4.66
CA LYS A 70 -25.11 -24.98 -4.17
C LYS A 70 -24.75 -23.68 -4.88
N PRO A 71 -25.42 -23.34 -6.01
CA PRO A 71 -25.10 -22.19 -6.85
C PRO A 71 -25.29 -20.82 -6.19
N ASP A 72 -26.01 -20.73 -5.08
CA ASP A 72 -26.22 -19.53 -4.31
C ASP A 72 -25.26 -19.39 -3.09
N PHE A 73 -24.15 -20.15 -3.07
CA PHE A 73 -23.18 -20.11 -1.98
C PHE A 73 -22.22 -18.91 -2.11
N ILE A 74 -22.70 -17.71 -1.80
CA ILE A 74 -22.00 -16.41 -1.99
C ILE A 74 -20.55 -16.44 -1.47
N ASN A 75 -20.32 -17.00 -0.27
CA ASN A 75 -18.98 -17.02 0.33
C ASN A 75 -17.95 -17.82 -0.48
N ALA A 76 -18.37 -18.84 -1.22
CA ALA A 76 -17.47 -19.59 -2.09
C ALA A 76 -17.03 -18.77 -3.31
N TYR A 77 -17.94 -18.00 -3.92
CA TYR A 77 -17.61 -17.05 -5.00
C TYR A 77 -16.67 -15.96 -4.50
N ILE A 78 -16.92 -15.37 -3.34
CA ILE A 78 -16.03 -14.35 -2.74
C ILE A 78 -14.62 -14.91 -2.56
N ASN A 79 -14.49 -16.13 -2.00
CA ASN A 79 -13.20 -16.73 -1.76
C ASN A 79 -12.47 -17.11 -3.06
N LEU A 80 -13.17 -17.60 -4.08
CA LEU A 80 -12.62 -17.83 -5.42
C LEU A 80 -12.11 -16.50 -6.02
N GLY A 81 -12.93 -15.46 -6.01
CA GLY A 81 -12.54 -14.13 -6.46
C GLY A 81 -11.27 -13.64 -5.76
N ASN A 82 -11.19 -13.77 -4.43
CA ASN A 82 -10.03 -13.39 -3.64
C ASN A 82 -8.77 -14.21 -3.97
N ILE A 83 -8.91 -15.52 -4.24
CA ILE A 83 -7.78 -16.36 -4.67
C ILE A 83 -7.26 -15.88 -6.02
N PHE A 84 -8.15 -15.71 -7.01
CA PHE A 84 -7.75 -15.26 -8.34
C PHE A 84 -7.18 -13.84 -8.34
N PHE A 85 -7.67 -12.96 -7.46
CA PHE A 85 -7.07 -11.66 -7.22
C PHE A 85 -5.62 -11.77 -6.71
N LYS A 86 -5.36 -12.63 -5.71
CA LYS A 86 -4.00 -12.91 -5.21
C LYS A 86 -3.08 -13.49 -6.28
N LEU A 87 -3.62 -14.35 -7.14
CA LEU A 87 -2.90 -14.92 -8.28
C LEU A 87 -2.74 -13.93 -9.46
N LYS A 88 -3.22 -12.69 -9.32
CA LYS A 88 -3.21 -11.63 -10.34
C LYS A 88 -3.98 -11.99 -11.62
N LYS A 89 -4.91 -12.95 -11.54
CA LYS A 89 -5.84 -13.32 -12.61
C LYS A 89 -7.11 -12.46 -12.50
N PHE A 90 -6.95 -11.17 -12.79
CA PHE A 90 -7.94 -10.14 -12.48
C PHE A 90 -9.28 -10.34 -13.20
N GLU A 91 -9.28 -10.72 -14.48
CA GLU A 91 -10.51 -10.97 -15.23
C GLU A 91 -11.35 -12.09 -14.62
N ILE A 92 -10.69 -13.19 -14.22
CA ILE A 92 -11.38 -14.30 -13.56
C ILE A 92 -11.93 -13.88 -12.20
N ALA A 93 -11.19 -13.09 -11.44
CA ALA A 93 -11.64 -12.56 -10.16
C ALA A 93 -12.88 -11.66 -10.31
N LEU A 94 -12.89 -10.78 -11.33
CA LEU A 94 -14.03 -9.92 -11.64
C LEU A 94 -15.29 -10.74 -11.94
N ASN A 95 -15.19 -11.79 -12.75
CA ASN A 95 -16.32 -12.67 -13.04
C ASN A 95 -16.93 -13.30 -11.79
N TYR A 96 -16.10 -13.76 -10.85
CA TYR A 96 -16.62 -14.29 -9.58
C TYR A 96 -17.30 -13.23 -8.72
N PHE A 97 -16.77 -12.00 -8.68
CA PHE A 97 -17.43 -10.90 -7.94
C PHE A 97 -18.70 -10.41 -8.66
N ASP A 98 -18.78 -10.53 -9.99
CA ASP A 98 -20.03 -10.27 -10.74
C ASP A 98 -21.12 -11.28 -10.38
N GLU A 99 -20.79 -12.56 -10.22
CA GLU A 99 -21.74 -13.56 -9.73
C GLU A 99 -22.21 -13.25 -8.29
N VAL A 100 -21.30 -12.77 -7.42
CA VAL A 100 -21.70 -12.32 -6.06
C VAL A 100 -22.73 -11.18 -6.14
N ILE A 101 -22.50 -10.17 -7.01
CA ILE A 101 -23.42 -9.04 -7.15
C ILE A 101 -24.78 -9.47 -7.74
N LYS A 102 -24.80 -10.47 -8.64
CA LYS A 102 -26.07 -11.03 -9.12
C LYS A 102 -26.87 -11.72 -8.03
N LEU A 103 -26.20 -12.37 -7.06
CA LEU A 103 -26.85 -13.06 -5.93
C LEU A 103 -27.20 -12.10 -4.78
N ASP A 104 -26.42 -11.04 -4.61
CA ASP A 104 -26.57 -10.02 -3.56
C ASP A 104 -26.10 -8.67 -4.11
N ASP A 105 -27.04 -7.87 -4.60
CA ASP A 105 -26.81 -6.56 -5.26
C ASP A 105 -26.30 -5.47 -4.32
N LYS A 106 -26.26 -5.73 -3.00
CA LYS A 106 -25.70 -4.85 -1.96
C LYS A 106 -24.43 -5.39 -1.32
N ASN A 107 -23.77 -6.36 -1.93
CA ASN A 107 -22.58 -6.96 -1.36
C ASN A 107 -21.37 -6.05 -1.41
N ILE A 108 -21.08 -5.37 -0.30
CA ILE A 108 -19.97 -4.44 -0.15
C ILE A 108 -18.62 -5.11 -0.45
N HIS A 109 -18.39 -6.38 -0.07
CA HIS A 109 -17.14 -7.07 -0.32
C HIS A 109 -16.87 -7.25 -1.82
N ALA A 110 -17.90 -7.54 -2.60
CA ALA A 110 -17.76 -7.67 -4.05
C ALA A 110 -17.41 -6.34 -4.71
N PHE A 111 -18.14 -5.27 -4.38
CA PHE A 111 -17.85 -3.92 -4.89
C PHE A 111 -16.45 -3.46 -4.48
N LEU A 112 -16.04 -3.67 -3.22
CA LEU A 112 -14.72 -3.28 -2.74
C LEU A 112 -13.59 -3.97 -3.51
N ASN A 113 -13.69 -5.31 -3.67
CA ASN A 113 -12.69 -6.06 -4.40
C ASN A 113 -12.66 -5.71 -5.90
N LYS A 114 -13.82 -5.50 -6.54
CA LYS A 114 -13.88 -5.01 -7.92
C LYS A 114 -13.23 -3.64 -8.07
N GLY A 115 -13.54 -2.71 -7.17
CA GLY A 115 -12.91 -1.39 -7.14
C GLY A 115 -11.39 -1.48 -7.01
N ASP A 116 -10.89 -2.33 -6.12
CA ASP A 116 -9.45 -2.55 -5.90
C ASP A 116 -8.77 -3.22 -7.11
N ILE A 117 -9.45 -4.15 -7.80
CA ILE A 117 -8.96 -4.73 -9.06
C ILE A 117 -8.85 -3.64 -10.13
N TYR A 118 -9.90 -2.84 -10.31
CA TYR A 118 -9.89 -1.78 -11.32
C TYR A 118 -8.83 -0.72 -11.04
N LEU A 119 -8.55 -0.38 -9.77
CA LEU A 119 -7.39 0.47 -9.42
C LEU A 119 -6.08 -0.15 -9.88
N LYS A 120 -5.87 -1.45 -9.64
CA LYS A 120 -4.64 -2.16 -10.08
C LYS A 120 -4.51 -2.23 -11.60
N LEU A 121 -5.62 -2.27 -12.32
CA LEU A 121 -5.68 -2.23 -13.78
C LEU A 121 -5.61 -0.79 -14.34
N ASN A 122 -5.45 0.23 -13.49
CA ASN A 122 -5.49 1.66 -13.84
C ASN A 122 -6.82 2.08 -14.52
N ASN A 123 -7.89 1.35 -14.26
CA ASN A 123 -9.23 1.65 -14.76
C ASN A 123 -10.02 2.42 -13.71
N TYR A 124 -9.63 3.67 -13.51
CA TYR A 124 -10.12 4.49 -12.40
C TYR A 124 -11.61 4.78 -12.46
N THR A 125 -12.19 4.93 -13.65
CA THR A 125 -13.64 5.17 -13.82
C THR A 125 -14.46 4.02 -13.24
N TYR A 126 -14.11 2.77 -13.59
CA TYR A 126 -14.79 1.61 -13.01
C TYR A 126 -14.54 1.46 -11.51
N ALA A 127 -13.34 1.82 -11.04
CA ALA A 127 -13.05 1.83 -9.60
C ALA A 127 -13.96 2.83 -8.86
N ILE A 128 -14.10 4.06 -9.39
CA ILE A 128 -14.99 5.10 -8.86
C ILE A 128 -16.42 4.57 -8.74
N ASN A 129 -16.99 4.02 -9.82
CA ASN A 129 -18.36 3.50 -9.82
C ASN A 129 -18.58 2.47 -8.69
N ASN A 130 -17.64 1.53 -8.53
CA ASN A 130 -17.76 0.51 -7.48
C ASN A 130 -17.67 1.11 -6.06
N TYR A 131 -16.80 2.10 -5.84
CA TYR A 131 -16.72 2.76 -4.53
C TYR A 131 -17.95 3.64 -4.24
N GLU A 132 -18.54 4.27 -5.26
CA GLU A 132 -19.78 5.02 -5.12
C GLU A 132 -20.96 4.14 -4.74
N GLU A 133 -21.04 2.89 -5.27
CA GLU A 133 -22.06 1.91 -4.82
C GLU A 133 -21.87 1.57 -3.33
N ILE A 134 -20.65 1.39 -2.85
CA ILE A 134 -20.40 1.15 -1.43
C ILE A 134 -20.88 2.33 -0.58
N ILE A 135 -20.57 3.56 -0.98
CA ILE A 135 -20.96 4.76 -0.24
C ILE A 135 -22.47 4.93 -0.17
N LYS A 136 -23.23 4.48 -1.17
CA LYS A 136 -24.70 4.46 -1.11
C LYS A 136 -25.22 3.48 -0.06
N ILE A 137 -24.53 2.35 0.16
CA ILE A 137 -24.90 1.30 1.11
C ILE A 137 -24.42 1.64 2.52
N ASP A 138 -23.14 1.99 2.63
CA ASP A 138 -22.46 2.36 3.89
C ASP A 138 -21.54 3.57 3.64
N PRO A 139 -22.02 4.79 3.91
CA PRO A 139 -21.24 6.02 3.67
C PRO A 139 -19.94 6.14 4.45
N LEU A 140 -19.78 5.37 5.53
CA LEU A 140 -18.61 5.41 6.40
C LEU A 140 -17.79 4.11 6.38
N HIS A 141 -18.02 3.26 5.40
CA HIS A 141 -17.23 2.04 5.24
C HIS A 141 -15.72 2.36 5.22
N GLU A 142 -14.98 1.59 6.01
CA GLU A 142 -13.55 1.85 6.27
C GLU A 142 -12.74 2.04 4.99
N LEU A 143 -12.03 3.19 4.90
CA LEU A 143 -11.13 3.59 3.82
C LEU A 143 -11.79 3.86 2.44
N VAL A 144 -13.07 3.63 2.24
CA VAL A 144 -13.70 3.74 0.90
C VAL A 144 -13.73 5.17 0.40
N LEU A 145 -14.01 6.15 1.27
CA LEU A 145 -13.96 7.58 0.89
C LEU A 145 -12.58 7.99 0.37
N GLY A 146 -11.52 7.53 1.06
CA GLY A 146 -10.14 7.78 0.62
C GLY A 146 -9.81 7.08 -0.69
N LYS A 147 -10.28 5.85 -0.91
CA LYS A 147 -10.11 5.12 -2.19
C LYS A 147 -10.84 5.83 -3.33
N LEU A 148 -12.06 6.31 -3.10
CA LEU A 148 -12.81 7.11 -4.07
C LEU A 148 -12.05 8.39 -4.41
N LEU A 149 -11.63 9.17 -3.42
CA LEU A 149 -10.85 10.39 -3.62
C LEU A 149 -9.57 10.09 -4.43
N PHE A 150 -8.83 9.05 -4.07
CA PHE A 150 -7.61 8.65 -4.76
C PHE A 150 -7.86 8.31 -6.25
N ALA A 151 -8.91 7.54 -6.55
CA ALA A 151 -9.26 7.20 -7.91
C ALA A 151 -9.67 8.45 -8.72
N LYS A 152 -10.45 9.36 -8.14
CA LYS A 152 -10.83 10.64 -8.76
C LYS A 152 -9.60 11.52 -9.02
N MET A 153 -8.67 11.61 -8.08
CA MET A 153 -7.42 12.37 -8.24
C MET A 153 -6.55 11.82 -9.37
N PHE A 154 -6.50 10.50 -9.60
CA PHE A 154 -5.73 9.91 -10.69
C PHE A 154 -6.22 10.31 -12.09
N ILE A 155 -7.52 10.58 -12.23
CA ILE A 155 -8.10 11.03 -13.50
C ILE A 155 -8.42 12.52 -13.51
N HIS A 156 -7.99 13.25 -12.48
CA HIS A 156 -8.30 14.67 -12.29
C HIS A 156 -9.81 14.98 -12.40
N ASP A 157 -10.65 14.08 -11.88
CA ASP A 157 -12.06 14.34 -11.65
C ASP A 157 -12.21 15.09 -10.33
N TRP A 158 -12.23 16.41 -10.43
CA TRP A 158 -12.34 17.29 -9.26
C TRP A 158 -13.78 17.75 -8.98
N ASN A 159 -14.76 17.11 -9.61
CA ASN A 159 -16.17 17.38 -9.31
C ASN A 159 -16.46 17.04 -7.84
N ASN A 160 -17.01 18.03 -7.12
CA ASN A 160 -17.29 17.93 -5.67
C ASN A 160 -16.06 17.60 -4.79
N TYR A 161 -14.84 17.93 -5.25
CA TYR A 161 -13.61 17.67 -4.51
C TYR A 161 -13.65 18.23 -3.09
N ASP A 162 -13.98 19.51 -2.95
CA ASP A 162 -14.01 20.18 -1.63
C ASP A 162 -15.05 19.55 -0.71
N LYS A 163 -16.27 19.24 -1.22
CA LYS A 163 -17.31 18.56 -0.44
C LYS A 163 -16.87 17.19 0.06
N LEU A 164 -16.20 16.40 -0.79
CA LEU A 164 -15.70 15.09 -0.42
C LEU A 164 -14.58 15.21 0.62
N LEU A 165 -13.66 16.17 0.44
CA LEU A 165 -12.56 16.41 1.39
C LEU A 165 -13.08 16.87 2.74
N ASP A 166 -14.03 17.82 2.78
CA ASP A 166 -14.68 18.29 4.00
C ASP A 166 -15.41 17.15 4.73
N PHE A 167 -16.06 16.25 3.98
CA PHE A 167 -16.73 15.10 4.56
C PHE A 167 -15.72 14.13 5.18
N ILE A 168 -14.58 13.90 4.53
CA ILE A 168 -13.47 13.08 5.06
C ILE A 168 -12.94 13.71 6.36
N VAL A 169 -12.62 15.00 6.37
CA VAL A 169 -12.10 15.73 7.54
C VAL A 169 -13.07 15.63 8.72
N LYS A 170 -14.35 15.95 8.52
CA LYS A 170 -15.38 15.85 9.56
C LYS A 170 -15.48 14.43 10.17
N ASN A 171 -15.21 13.38 9.38
CA ASN A 171 -15.27 12.02 9.87
C ASN A 171 -13.97 11.58 10.54
N ILE A 172 -12.80 12.11 10.15
CA ILE A 172 -11.56 11.97 10.92
C ILE A 172 -11.75 12.59 12.30
N ASP A 173 -12.42 13.75 12.41
CA ASP A 173 -12.72 14.39 13.69
C ASP A 173 -13.59 13.53 14.60
N LYS A 174 -14.44 12.70 14.04
CA LYS A 174 -15.25 11.69 14.75
C LYS A 174 -14.55 10.35 14.97
N ASN A 175 -13.25 10.25 14.71
CA ASN A 175 -12.43 9.04 14.80
C ASN A 175 -12.86 7.89 13.86
N HIS A 176 -13.42 8.21 12.68
CA HIS A 176 -13.68 7.22 11.63
C HIS A 176 -12.46 7.02 10.74
N MET A 177 -12.13 5.75 10.42
CA MET A 177 -11.05 5.37 9.51
C MET A 177 -11.53 5.46 8.05
N VAL A 178 -11.63 6.66 7.52
CA VAL A 178 -12.23 6.91 6.18
C VAL A 178 -11.20 7.10 5.07
N ILE A 179 -9.92 7.33 5.42
CA ILE A 179 -8.85 7.55 4.45
C ILE A 179 -7.53 6.95 4.93
N HIS A 180 -6.75 6.45 3.98
CA HIS A 180 -5.39 5.97 4.24
C HIS A 180 -4.42 7.15 4.43
N PRO A 181 -3.50 7.13 5.42
CA PRO A 181 -2.62 8.26 5.72
C PRO A 181 -1.81 8.77 4.53
N SER A 182 -1.30 7.87 3.66
CA SER A 182 -0.52 8.27 2.49
C SER A 182 -1.33 9.02 1.42
N ILE A 183 -2.62 8.73 1.29
CA ILE A 183 -3.52 9.46 0.40
C ILE A 183 -3.82 10.83 1.01
N PHE A 184 -4.10 10.86 2.31
CA PHE A 184 -4.44 12.09 3.01
C PHE A 184 -3.31 13.11 2.97
N LEU A 185 -2.06 12.66 3.16
CA LEU A 185 -0.85 13.50 3.06
C LEU A 185 -0.70 14.18 1.70
N SER A 186 -1.25 13.61 0.62
CA SER A 186 -1.13 14.15 -0.73
C SER A 186 -2.21 15.18 -1.10
N VAL A 187 -3.25 15.35 -0.28
CA VAL A 187 -4.43 16.17 -0.63
C VAL A 187 -4.72 17.31 0.34
N ILE A 188 -4.13 17.29 1.53
CA ILE A 188 -4.34 18.34 2.55
C ILE A 188 -3.02 18.69 3.22
N ASP A 189 -2.84 19.96 3.56
CA ASP A 189 -1.69 20.48 4.30
C ASP A 189 -2.10 20.93 5.71
N GLN A 190 -2.40 19.93 6.55
CA GLN A 190 -2.78 20.17 7.96
C GLN A 190 -2.15 19.05 8.83
N PRO A 191 -0.98 19.31 9.43
CA PRO A 191 -0.21 18.30 10.16
C PRO A 191 -0.93 17.67 11.37
N ASP A 192 -1.79 18.42 12.04
CA ASP A 192 -2.64 17.93 13.15
C ASP A 192 -3.63 16.85 12.69
N LEU A 193 -4.26 17.05 11.53
CA LEU A 193 -5.16 16.08 10.93
C LEU A 193 -4.39 14.84 10.44
N HIS A 194 -3.15 15.01 9.94
CA HIS A 194 -2.30 13.88 9.58
C HIS A 194 -1.98 13.00 10.78
N LEU A 195 -1.61 13.59 11.91
CA LEU A 195 -1.38 12.86 13.15
C LEU A 195 -2.63 12.09 13.58
N LYS A 196 -3.80 12.74 13.54
CA LYS A 196 -5.07 12.12 13.92
C LYS A 196 -5.43 10.95 13.00
N ALA A 197 -5.34 11.15 11.69
CA ALA A 197 -5.62 10.10 10.70
C ALA A 197 -4.67 8.90 10.85
N SER A 198 -3.36 9.14 11.07
CA SER A 198 -2.37 8.10 11.27
C SER A 198 -2.64 7.29 12.54
N LYS A 199 -2.98 7.94 13.66
CA LYS A 199 -3.37 7.26 14.91
C LYS A 199 -4.64 6.43 14.74
N ILE A 200 -5.67 6.96 14.08
CA ILE A 200 -6.91 6.23 13.80
C ILE A 200 -6.61 4.99 12.95
N TYR A 201 -5.84 5.16 11.87
CA TYR A 201 -5.46 4.07 10.98
C TYR A 201 -4.66 2.99 11.71
N HIS A 202 -3.65 3.39 12.48
CA HIS A 202 -2.84 2.47 13.27
C HIS A 202 -3.68 1.66 14.25
N ASN A 203 -4.49 2.33 15.08
CA ASN A 203 -5.28 1.69 16.14
C ASN A 203 -6.33 0.72 15.60
N LYS A 204 -6.92 1.02 14.42
CA LYS A 204 -7.95 0.16 13.81
C LYS A 204 -7.37 -0.97 12.97
N SER A 205 -6.33 -0.70 12.17
CA SER A 205 -5.76 -1.69 11.26
C SER A 205 -4.92 -2.75 11.96
N TYR A 206 -4.41 -2.46 13.16
CA TYR A 206 -3.45 -3.32 13.85
C TYR A 206 -3.91 -3.69 15.26
N LYS A 207 -5.14 -4.22 15.39
CA LYS A 207 -5.65 -4.80 16.63
C LYS A 207 -4.87 -6.08 16.96
N GLY A 208 -4.13 -6.13 18.07
CA GLY A 208 -3.44 -7.33 18.55
C GLY A 208 -2.25 -7.02 19.45
N GLU A 209 -1.73 -8.03 20.11
CA GLU A 209 -0.79 -8.02 21.22
C GLU A 209 0.30 -6.95 21.15
N HIS A 210 0.25 -6.02 22.08
CA HIS A 210 1.38 -5.19 22.47
C HIS A 210 2.30 -6.07 23.33
N ASN A 211 3.33 -6.69 22.75
CA ASN A 211 4.40 -7.23 23.56
C ASN A 211 5.41 -6.12 23.78
N GLU A 212 5.43 -5.59 24.98
CA GLU A 212 6.40 -4.61 25.49
C GLU A 212 7.75 -5.27 25.88
N GLU A 213 8.20 -6.28 25.17
CA GLU A 213 9.56 -6.77 25.42
C GLU A 213 10.55 -5.67 25.02
N LYS A 214 11.13 -5.00 26.04
CA LYS A 214 12.26 -4.10 25.83
C LYS A 214 13.43 -4.91 25.26
N ILE A 215 13.83 -4.58 24.05
CA ILE A 215 15.06 -5.12 23.48
C ILE A 215 16.21 -4.30 24.04
N GLU A 216 17.03 -4.94 24.87
CA GLU A 216 18.22 -4.30 25.42
C GLU A 216 19.32 -4.13 24.36
N LEU A 217 19.98 -2.98 24.39
CA LEU A 217 21.16 -2.70 23.58
C LEU A 217 22.30 -3.63 24.06
N LYS A 218 22.61 -4.68 23.29
CA LYS A 218 23.84 -5.43 23.51
C LYS A 218 25.02 -4.64 22.95
N LYS A 219 26.05 -4.42 23.77
CA LYS A 219 27.30 -3.80 23.31
C LYS A 219 27.95 -4.71 22.27
N ASN A 220 27.97 -4.26 21.03
CA ASN A 220 28.74 -4.86 19.95
C ASN A 220 29.97 -3.99 19.67
N SER A 221 30.99 -4.59 19.02
CA SER A 221 32.11 -3.81 18.49
C SER A 221 31.68 -2.81 17.40
N LYS A 222 30.59 -3.10 16.68
CA LYS A 222 29.99 -2.23 15.67
C LYS A 222 28.49 -2.17 15.86
N ILE A 223 27.88 -1.07 15.43
CA ILE A 223 26.42 -0.87 15.44
C ILE A 223 25.82 -1.58 14.23
N ASN A 224 24.85 -2.46 14.45
CA ASN A 224 24.16 -3.18 13.41
C ASN A 224 22.93 -2.37 12.98
N VAL A 225 22.93 -1.88 11.73
CA VAL A 225 21.84 -1.10 11.13
C VAL A 225 21.09 -1.94 10.11
N GLY A 226 19.79 -2.14 10.32
CA GLY A 226 18.92 -2.86 9.40
C GLY A 226 18.02 -1.89 8.61
N TYR A 227 18.10 -1.93 7.28
CA TYR A 227 17.22 -1.17 6.39
C TYR A 227 16.11 -2.06 5.86
N PHE A 228 14.87 -1.61 5.97
CA PHE A 228 13.66 -2.35 5.60
C PHE A 228 12.97 -1.66 4.42
N SER A 229 12.76 -2.39 3.32
CA SER A 229 12.07 -1.84 2.14
C SER A 229 11.50 -2.91 1.21
N SER A 230 10.41 -2.60 0.52
CA SER A 230 9.95 -3.34 -0.65
C SER A 230 10.69 -2.94 -1.94
N ASP A 231 11.52 -1.89 -1.92
CA ASP A 231 12.02 -1.21 -3.11
C ASP A 231 13.49 -1.50 -3.42
N PHE A 232 14.06 -2.59 -2.89
CA PHE A 232 15.46 -2.98 -3.13
C PHE A 232 15.70 -3.57 -4.52
N TYR A 233 15.19 -2.90 -5.54
CA TYR A 233 15.38 -3.17 -6.97
C TYR A 233 15.47 -1.84 -7.74
N ASN A 234 15.46 -1.86 -9.07
CA ASN A 234 15.45 -0.64 -9.90
C ASN A 234 14.22 0.23 -9.62
N HIS A 235 14.27 0.97 -8.53
CA HIS A 235 13.23 1.84 -8.00
C HIS A 235 13.83 3.17 -7.53
N ALA A 236 13.04 4.23 -7.51
CA ALA A 236 13.48 5.58 -7.11
C ALA A 236 14.15 5.57 -5.72
N THR A 237 13.52 4.93 -4.72
CA THR A 237 14.05 4.82 -3.35
C THR A 237 15.46 4.23 -3.32
N LEU A 238 15.70 3.10 -4.01
CA LEU A 238 17.03 2.49 -4.02
C LEU A 238 18.06 3.34 -4.75
N ARG A 239 17.67 3.97 -5.86
CA ARG A 239 18.56 4.90 -6.60
C ARG A 239 19.00 6.07 -5.73
N LEU A 240 18.09 6.64 -4.92
CA LEU A 240 18.42 7.72 -4.00
C LEU A 240 19.34 7.25 -2.87
N MET A 241 19.09 6.05 -2.32
CA MET A 241 19.82 5.50 -1.17
C MET A 241 21.17 4.87 -1.52
N MET A 242 21.51 4.68 -2.79
CA MET A 242 22.67 3.89 -3.19
C MET A 242 23.99 4.41 -2.60
N ASP A 243 24.21 5.73 -2.63
CA ASP A 243 25.41 6.33 -2.06
C ASP A 243 25.40 6.31 -0.52
N VAL A 244 24.23 6.32 0.12
CA VAL A 244 24.13 6.12 1.58
C VAL A 244 24.66 4.75 1.96
N PHE A 245 24.22 3.69 1.27
CA PHE A 245 24.73 2.33 1.51
C PHE A 245 26.24 2.19 1.26
N LYS A 246 26.74 2.86 0.23
CA LYS A 246 28.14 2.84 -0.15
C LYS A 246 29.05 3.52 0.89
N HIS A 247 28.61 4.64 1.48
CA HIS A 247 29.44 5.53 2.29
C HIS A 247 29.32 5.31 3.82
N HIS A 248 28.63 4.26 4.25
CA HIS A 248 28.66 3.91 5.67
C HIS A 248 30.09 3.62 6.17
N ASP A 249 30.45 4.20 7.32
CA ASP A 249 31.73 3.92 7.99
C ASP A 249 31.73 2.46 8.49
N ARG A 250 32.41 1.59 7.74
CA ARG A 250 32.50 0.17 8.00
C ARG A 250 33.34 -0.17 9.24
N SER A 251 34.08 0.79 9.79
CA SER A 251 34.76 0.61 11.07
C SER A 251 33.76 0.62 12.25
N LYS A 252 32.65 1.37 12.12
CA LYS A 252 31.64 1.58 13.17
C LYS A 252 30.35 0.81 12.94
N PHE A 253 29.97 0.54 11.68
CA PHE A 253 28.67 0.01 11.32
C PHE A 253 28.75 -1.30 10.54
N LYS A 254 27.80 -2.22 10.81
CA LYS A 254 27.41 -3.33 9.93
C LYS A 254 26.03 -3.06 9.37
N ILE A 255 25.86 -3.24 8.07
CA ILE A 255 24.65 -2.85 7.33
C ILE A 255 23.93 -4.08 6.82
N PHE A 256 22.64 -4.18 7.16
CA PHE A 256 21.77 -5.28 6.81
C PHE A 256 20.60 -4.78 5.96
N GLY A 257 20.28 -5.51 4.88
CA GLY A 257 19.11 -5.24 4.06
C GLY A 257 17.99 -6.26 4.31
N PHE A 258 16.79 -5.79 4.61
CA PHE A 258 15.59 -6.60 4.78
C PHE A 258 14.60 -6.27 3.66
N SER A 259 14.56 -7.12 2.63
CA SER A 259 13.72 -6.92 1.45
C SER A 259 12.41 -7.69 1.54
N TYR A 260 11.29 -7.02 1.30
CA TYR A 260 9.97 -7.64 1.24
C TYR A 260 9.18 -7.27 -0.03
N GLY A 261 9.88 -6.79 -1.05
CA GLY A 261 9.33 -6.54 -2.38
C GLY A 261 9.57 -7.69 -3.35
N PRO A 262 9.31 -7.48 -4.64
CA PRO A 262 9.47 -8.53 -5.65
C PRO A 262 10.92 -9.00 -5.76
N LYS A 263 11.13 -10.32 -5.88
CA LYS A 263 12.45 -10.95 -6.10
C LYS A 263 13.03 -10.57 -7.46
N LYS A 264 13.54 -9.35 -7.60
CA LYS A 264 14.26 -8.89 -8.79
C LYS A 264 15.76 -9.03 -8.58
N ASN A 265 16.47 -9.45 -9.63
CA ASN A 265 17.93 -9.58 -9.62
C ASN A 265 18.53 -8.63 -10.66
N ASP A 266 18.07 -7.38 -10.68
CA ASP A 266 18.57 -6.35 -11.57
C ASP A 266 19.93 -5.79 -11.13
N HIS A 267 20.49 -4.89 -11.95
CA HIS A 267 21.78 -4.26 -11.67
C HIS A 267 21.80 -3.56 -10.31
N TYR A 268 20.73 -2.85 -9.94
CA TYR A 268 20.67 -2.11 -8.67
C TYR A 268 20.63 -3.05 -7.46
N THR A 269 19.85 -4.14 -7.53
CA THR A 269 19.82 -5.16 -6.47
C THR A 269 21.20 -5.81 -6.30
N LYS A 270 21.89 -6.15 -7.40
CA LYS A 270 23.24 -6.73 -7.37
C LYS A 270 24.23 -5.75 -6.73
N LYS A 271 24.21 -4.48 -7.17
CA LYS A 271 25.06 -3.43 -6.62
C LYS A 271 24.79 -3.17 -5.13
N LEU A 272 23.53 -3.11 -4.72
CA LEU A 272 23.17 -2.97 -3.30
C LEU A 272 23.82 -4.07 -2.46
N LYS A 273 23.69 -5.33 -2.87
CA LYS A 273 24.22 -6.48 -2.12
C LYS A 273 25.74 -6.40 -1.89
N THR A 274 26.49 -5.70 -2.73
CA THR A 274 27.93 -5.48 -2.50
C THR A 274 28.23 -4.47 -1.39
N TYR A 275 27.23 -3.66 -1.02
CA TYR A 275 27.33 -2.66 0.03
C TYR A 275 26.72 -3.11 1.36
N LEU A 276 26.22 -4.35 1.46
CA LEU A 276 25.62 -4.89 2.67
C LEU A 276 26.48 -6.00 3.27
N ASP A 277 26.51 -6.09 4.58
CA ASP A 277 27.11 -7.23 5.29
C ASP A 277 26.22 -8.47 5.19
N ASN A 278 24.88 -8.27 5.12
CA ASN A 278 23.94 -9.34 4.85
C ASN A 278 22.63 -8.81 4.22
N TYR A 279 21.93 -9.69 3.48
CA TYR A 279 20.69 -9.39 2.80
C TYR A 279 19.66 -10.49 3.05
N PHE A 280 18.54 -10.13 3.67
CA PHE A 280 17.44 -11.03 3.99
C PHE A 280 16.23 -10.75 3.09
N TYR A 281 15.66 -11.81 2.54
CA TYR A 281 14.39 -11.74 1.85
C TYR A 281 13.27 -12.17 2.80
N ILE A 282 12.39 -11.24 3.16
CA ILE A 282 11.40 -11.41 4.23
C ILE A 282 9.94 -11.23 3.75
N GLU A 283 9.67 -11.33 2.43
CA GLU A 283 8.32 -11.10 1.87
C GLU A 283 7.29 -12.07 2.46
N ASP A 284 7.64 -13.36 2.52
CA ASP A 284 6.73 -14.43 2.96
C ASP A 284 6.73 -14.64 4.48
N MET A 285 7.59 -13.91 5.20
CA MET A 285 7.77 -14.07 6.65
C MET A 285 6.74 -13.28 7.44
N GLY A 286 6.25 -13.87 8.52
CA GLY A 286 5.43 -13.21 9.51
C GLY A 286 6.24 -12.33 10.48
N PRO A 287 5.58 -11.43 11.23
CA PRO A 287 6.25 -10.54 12.18
C PRO A 287 7.09 -11.26 13.23
N LYS A 288 6.67 -12.44 13.70
CA LYS A 288 7.43 -13.26 14.68
C LYS A 288 8.76 -13.77 14.10
N GLU A 289 8.76 -14.22 12.84
CA GLU A 289 9.96 -14.71 12.17
C GLU A 289 10.95 -13.56 11.92
N ILE A 290 10.45 -12.41 11.46
CA ILE A 290 11.26 -11.21 11.23
C ILE A 290 11.90 -10.73 12.55
N TYR A 291 11.11 -10.69 13.64
CA TYR A 291 11.62 -10.39 14.98
C TYR A 291 12.76 -11.35 15.38
N SER A 292 12.58 -12.66 15.18
CA SER A 292 13.61 -13.66 15.48
C SER A 292 14.90 -13.43 14.71
N ILE A 293 14.83 -13.07 13.43
CA ILE A 293 16.02 -12.73 12.63
C ILE A 293 16.68 -11.46 13.17
N CYS A 294 15.93 -10.40 13.45
CA CYS A 294 16.47 -9.15 14.01
C CYS A 294 17.17 -9.38 15.35
N LYS A 295 16.57 -10.20 16.22
CA LYS A 295 17.17 -10.59 17.51
C LYS A 295 18.45 -11.41 17.32
N LYS A 296 18.45 -12.42 16.41
CA LYS A 296 19.62 -13.26 16.12
C LYS A 296 20.77 -12.46 15.50
N THR A 297 20.48 -11.51 14.62
CA THR A 297 21.47 -10.62 13.99
C THR A 297 21.83 -9.42 14.87
N ASN A 298 21.20 -9.30 16.04
CA ASN A 298 21.40 -8.21 17.00
C ASN A 298 21.32 -6.83 16.34
N ILE A 299 20.21 -6.57 15.59
CA ILE A 299 19.96 -5.27 14.97
C ILE A 299 19.79 -4.22 16.07
N ASN A 300 20.62 -3.18 16.06
CA ASN A 300 20.57 -2.07 17.02
C ASN A 300 19.66 -0.94 16.55
N ILE A 301 19.66 -0.65 15.25
CA ILE A 301 18.86 0.40 14.63
C ILE A 301 18.12 -0.23 13.44
N ALA A 302 16.80 -0.16 13.45
CA ALA A 302 15.96 -0.58 12.33
C ALA A 302 15.39 0.68 11.62
N ILE A 303 15.65 0.79 10.31
CA ILE A 303 15.23 1.94 9.50
C ILE A 303 14.17 1.49 8.50
N ASP A 304 12.96 2.00 8.63
CA ASP A 304 11.88 1.82 7.68
C ASP A 304 11.98 2.85 6.54
N LEU A 305 12.16 2.38 5.31
CA LEU A 305 12.23 3.22 4.12
C LEU A 305 10.88 3.39 3.40
N LYS A 306 9.78 2.93 4.00
CA LYS A 306 8.46 2.90 3.33
C LYS A 306 7.39 3.71 4.06
N GLY A 307 7.32 3.65 5.38
CA GLY A 307 6.18 4.19 6.12
C GLY A 307 4.86 3.63 5.59
N TYR A 308 3.91 4.50 5.28
CA TYR A 308 2.60 4.14 4.73
C TYR A 308 2.52 4.10 3.19
N THR A 309 3.64 4.14 2.48
CA THR A 309 3.62 4.02 1.00
C THR A 309 3.23 2.61 0.55
N GLN A 310 2.92 2.46 -0.74
CA GLN A 310 2.47 1.19 -1.30
C GLN A 310 3.45 0.03 -1.00
N ASP A 311 2.89 -1.17 -0.81
CA ASP A 311 3.63 -2.41 -0.51
C ASP A 311 4.49 -2.31 0.77
N ASN A 312 4.07 -1.51 1.76
CA ASN A 312 4.73 -1.41 3.05
C ASN A 312 4.48 -2.65 3.94
N LYS A 313 5.34 -2.81 4.93
CA LYS A 313 5.18 -3.75 6.05
C LYS A 313 5.34 -3.02 7.40
N ILE A 314 4.76 -1.84 7.53
CA ILE A 314 4.88 -1.02 8.74
C ILE A 314 4.42 -1.73 10.02
N ASN A 315 3.55 -2.73 9.88
CA ASN A 315 3.12 -3.59 10.98
C ASN A 315 4.28 -4.35 11.68
N ILE A 316 5.43 -4.51 11.02
CA ILE A 316 6.63 -5.08 11.64
C ILE A 316 7.10 -4.19 12.79
N PHE A 317 7.06 -2.87 12.59
CA PHE A 317 7.54 -1.86 13.54
C PHE A 317 6.56 -1.58 14.69
N LYS A 318 5.34 -2.11 14.61
CA LYS A 318 4.42 -2.12 15.75
C LYS A 318 4.99 -2.87 16.95
N LYS A 319 5.72 -3.96 16.70
CA LYS A 319 6.56 -4.61 17.69
C LYS A 319 7.95 -3.99 17.65
N ARG A 320 8.59 -3.86 18.80
CA ARG A 320 9.96 -3.39 18.84
C ARG A 320 10.89 -4.48 18.32
N ILE A 321 11.36 -4.32 17.07
CA ILE A 321 12.27 -5.28 16.40
C ILE A 321 13.75 -4.92 16.59
N ALA A 322 14.01 -3.69 17.06
CA ALA A 322 15.34 -3.18 17.41
C ALA A 322 15.21 -2.18 18.57
N PRO A 323 16.29 -1.94 19.34
CA PRO A 323 16.31 -0.91 20.38
C PRO A 323 15.93 0.48 19.90
N ILE A 324 16.29 0.82 18.65
CA ILE A 324 15.95 2.09 17.99
C ILE A 324 15.26 1.79 16.67
N GLN A 325 14.12 2.43 16.42
CA GLN A 325 13.35 2.33 15.19
C GLN A 325 13.18 3.72 14.57
N ILE A 326 13.48 3.84 13.27
CA ILE A 326 13.54 5.12 12.56
C ILE A 326 12.71 5.04 11.28
N SER A 327 11.84 6.01 11.03
CA SER A 327 11.20 6.24 9.73
C SER A 327 12.07 7.16 8.87
N TYR A 328 12.28 6.80 7.59
CA TYR A 328 13.10 7.61 6.71
C TYR A 328 12.66 7.52 5.25
N LEU A 329 12.76 8.63 4.56
CA LEU A 329 12.70 8.86 3.12
C LEU A 329 11.34 8.59 2.46
N GLY A 330 10.78 7.37 2.54
CA GLY A 330 9.62 6.98 1.70
C GLY A 330 8.31 7.66 2.07
N TYR A 331 8.13 8.01 3.33
CA TYR A 331 6.93 8.65 3.85
C TYR A 331 7.29 9.74 4.87
N PRO A 332 7.15 11.03 4.50
CA PRO A 332 7.54 12.14 5.37
C PRO A 332 6.47 12.51 6.42
N GLY A 333 5.31 11.86 6.42
CA GLY A 333 4.28 12.04 7.46
C GLY A 333 4.55 11.21 8.70
N THR A 334 3.93 11.58 9.82
CA THR A 334 3.97 10.76 11.04
C THR A 334 3.31 9.41 10.82
N THR A 335 3.92 8.35 11.34
CA THR A 335 3.35 6.99 11.30
C THR A 335 2.24 6.79 12.33
N GLY A 336 2.20 7.63 13.38
CA GLY A 336 1.28 7.45 14.50
C GLY A 336 1.61 6.24 15.39
N LEU A 337 2.79 5.62 15.20
CA LEU A 337 3.27 4.47 15.96
C LEU A 337 4.00 4.92 17.22
N ASP A 338 3.62 4.37 18.37
CA ASP A 338 4.31 4.64 19.64
C ASP A 338 5.73 4.01 19.68
N ASN A 339 5.96 2.98 18.89
CA ASN A 339 7.23 2.26 18.81
C ASN A 339 8.17 2.74 17.69
N MET A 340 7.81 3.80 16.97
CA MET A 340 8.72 4.48 16.04
C MET A 340 9.38 5.64 16.77
N ASP A 341 10.68 5.51 17.08
CA ASP A 341 11.35 6.48 17.98
C ASP A 341 11.67 7.79 17.26
N TYR A 342 12.09 7.70 15.99
CA TYR A 342 12.58 8.86 15.24
C TYR A 342 12.05 8.87 13.81
N ILE A 343 11.99 10.09 13.26
CA ILE A 343 11.87 10.33 11.81
C ILE A 343 13.03 11.23 11.36
N LEU A 344 13.70 10.84 10.28
CA LEU A 344 14.71 11.67 9.63
C LEU A 344 14.05 12.60 8.63
N ALA A 345 14.27 13.90 8.78
CA ALA A 345 13.71 14.95 7.94
C ALA A 345 14.70 16.10 7.75
N ASP A 346 14.29 17.17 7.15
CA ASP A 346 14.92 18.48 7.18
C ASP A 346 13.91 19.54 7.61
N LYS A 347 14.36 20.78 7.81
CA LYS A 347 13.50 21.88 8.27
C LYS A 347 12.47 22.35 7.24
N VAL A 348 12.64 21.98 5.96
CA VAL A 348 11.68 22.29 4.89
C VAL A 348 10.52 21.30 4.90
N ILE A 349 10.83 19.99 5.05
CA ILE A 349 9.81 18.93 5.06
C ILE A 349 9.05 18.90 6.38
N ILE A 350 9.74 19.07 7.51
CA ILE A 350 9.12 19.15 8.83
C ILE A 350 9.68 20.41 9.53
N PRO A 351 9.05 21.57 9.35
CA PRO A 351 9.44 22.77 10.04
C PRO A 351 9.24 22.67 11.56
N ASP A 352 9.96 23.48 12.33
CA ASP A 352 10.01 23.38 13.79
C ASP A 352 8.61 23.45 14.44
N GLU A 353 7.70 24.28 13.91
CA GLU A 353 6.32 24.41 14.36
C GLU A 353 5.46 23.17 14.14
N SER A 354 5.84 22.31 13.19
CA SER A 354 5.12 21.07 12.85
C SER A 354 5.59 19.86 13.67
N ILE A 355 6.72 19.92 14.37
CA ILE A 355 7.29 18.81 15.16
C ILE A 355 6.28 18.24 16.16
N LYS A 356 5.48 19.10 16.79
CA LYS A 356 4.46 18.71 17.78
C LYS A 356 3.35 17.78 17.22
N PHE A 357 3.24 17.67 15.90
CA PHE A 357 2.27 16.82 15.23
C PHE A 357 2.85 15.47 14.77
N TYR A 358 4.03 15.11 15.27
CA TYR A 358 4.66 13.82 15.03
C TYR A 358 4.70 12.99 16.31
N THR A 359 4.42 11.70 16.24
CA THR A 359 4.65 10.78 17.37
C THR A 359 6.13 10.47 17.51
N GLU A 360 6.84 10.47 16.39
CA GLU A 360 8.28 10.27 16.29
C GLU A 360 9.04 11.55 16.74
N LYS A 361 10.20 11.37 17.36
CA LYS A 361 11.13 12.47 17.58
C LYS A 361 11.79 12.86 16.24
N VAL A 362 11.61 14.10 15.82
CA VAL A 362 12.16 14.57 14.54
C VAL A 362 13.66 14.81 14.68
N LEU A 363 14.45 14.24 13.78
CA LEU A 363 15.87 14.49 13.64
C LEU A 363 16.11 15.20 12.30
N HIS A 364 16.48 16.47 12.36
CA HIS A 364 16.79 17.26 11.17
C HIS A 364 18.19 16.96 10.65
N LEU A 365 18.27 16.56 9.38
CA LEU A 365 19.51 16.56 8.61
C LEU A 365 19.86 18.01 8.22
N PRO A 366 21.17 18.35 8.13
CA PRO A 366 21.58 19.75 8.01
C PRO A 366 21.11 20.49 6.75
N ASP A 367 21.08 19.79 5.59
CA ASP A 367 20.79 20.43 4.30
C ASP A 367 19.48 19.92 3.70
N CYS A 368 19.43 18.62 3.37
CA CYS A 368 18.29 18.00 2.73
C CYS A 368 18.11 16.57 3.24
N TYR A 369 16.86 16.19 3.54
CA TYR A 369 16.55 14.83 4.00
C TYR A 369 16.69 13.80 2.88
N GLN A 370 16.53 14.22 1.61
CA GLN A 370 16.59 13.32 0.47
C GLN A 370 18.03 13.13 -0.01
N PRO A 371 18.58 11.92 0.09
CA PRO A 371 19.91 11.64 -0.44
C PRO A 371 19.89 11.61 -1.96
N ASN A 372 21.02 11.90 -2.58
CA ASN A 372 21.19 11.83 -4.02
C ASN A 372 22.56 11.23 -4.35
N GLU A 373 22.64 10.45 -5.43
CA GLU A 373 23.90 9.94 -5.97
C GLU A 373 24.70 11.09 -6.58
N LYS A 374 25.95 11.30 -6.13
CA LYS A 374 26.81 12.41 -6.56
C LYS A 374 27.22 12.31 -8.02
N HIS A 375 27.42 11.10 -8.52
CA HIS A 375 27.95 10.82 -9.84
C HIS A 375 26.92 10.12 -10.73
N LYS A 376 25.84 10.80 -11.08
CA LYS A 376 24.90 10.30 -12.10
C LYS A 376 25.51 10.50 -13.49
N ASN A 377 25.55 9.43 -14.28
CA ASN A 377 25.86 9.55 -15.71
C ASN A 377 24.76 10.36 -16.41
N ILE A 378 25.02 11.63 -16.65
CA ILE A 378 24.16 12.46 -17.48
C ILE A 378 24.44 12.10 -18.94
N PRO A 379 23.43 11.75 -19.75
CA PRO A 379 23.61 11.47 -21.17
C PRO A 379 24.29 12.64 -21.87
N LYS A 380 25.36 12.37 -22.61
CA LYS A 380 26.09 13.39 -23.35
C LYS A 380 25.30 13.99 -24.52
N ASN A 381 24.34 13.23 -25.06
CA ASN A 381 23.48 13.69 -26.15
C ASN A 381 22.39 14.59 -25.62
N LYS A 382 22.51 15.88 -25.85
CA LYS A 382 21.48 16.87 -25.56
C LYS A 382 20.35 16.69 -26.59
N LYS A 383 19.15 16.38 -26.12
CA LYS A 383 17.94 16.41 -26.94
C LYS A 383 17.37 17.82 -26.95
N SER A 384 16.85 18.24 -28.10
CA SER A 384 16.15 19.52 -28.29
C SER A 384 14.69 19.41 -27.84
N LYS A 385 13.99 20.53 -27.70
CA LYS A 385 12.53 20.56 -27.49
C LYS A 385 11.81 19.83 -28.62
N LYS A 386 12.30 19.99 -29.86
CA LYS A 386 11.74 19.39 -31.07
C LYS A 386 11.75 17.86 -31.04
N ASP A 387 12.75 17.23 -30.38
CA ASP A 387 12.81 15.77 -30.20
C ASP A 387 11.67 15.23 -29.33
N PHE A 388 11.00 16.11 -28.61
CA PHE A 388 9.83 15.79 -27.76
C PHE A 388 8.51 16.36 -28.33
N GLY A 389 8.53 16.90 -29.56
CA GLY A 389 7.35 17.52 -30.16
C GLY A 389 6.93 18.85 -29.54
N LEU A 390 7.88 19.54 -28.88
CA LEU A 390 7.64 20.82 -28.21
C LEU A 390 8.15 21.97 -29.09
N GLU A 391 7.44 23.11 -29.06
CA GLU A 391 7.82 24.32 -29.80
C GLU A 391 9.08 24.96 -29.21
N GLU A 392 10.02 25.36 -30.08
CA GLU A 392 11.35 25.85 -29.67
C GLU A 392 11.29 27.20 -28.95
N ASP A 393 10.38 28.09 -29.37
CA ASP A 393 10.23 29.45 -28.86
C ASP A 393 9.42 29.54 -27.56
N LYS A 394 8.69 28.49 -27.18
CA LYS A 394 7.89 28.46 -25.96
C LYS A 394 8.72 28.26 -24.71
N PHE A 395 8.39 28.96 -23.64
CA PHE A 395 8.87 28.63 -22.29
C PHE A 395 8.14 27.41 -21.76
N ILE A 396 8.86 26.44 -21.19
CA ILE A 396 8.29 25.17 -20.74
C ILE A 396 8.32 25.11 -19.22
N PHE A 397 7.15 25.15 -18.60
CA PHE A 397 6.97 24.65 -17.25
C PHE A 397 6.76 23.16 -17.31
N CYS A 398 7.32 22.39 -16.36
CA CYS A 398 7.11 20.94 -16.34
C CYS A 398 6.77 20.40 -14.94
N SER A 399 5.90 19.38 -14.92
CA SER A 399 5.61 18.60 -13.74
C SER A 399 5.46 17.12 -14.09
N PHE A 400 6.37 16.29 -13.56
CA PHE A 400 6.36 14.83 -13.77
C PHE A 400 5.99 14.06 -12.51
N ASN A 401 5.19 14.69 -11.64
CA ASN A 401 4.60 14.04 -10.48
C ASN A 401 3.46 13.11 -10.88
N PHE A 402 3.16 12.14 -10.01
CA PHE A 402 1.95 11.32 -10.18
C PHE A 402 0.68 12.18 -10.12
N ASN A 403 -0.28 11.88 -10.98
CA ASN A 403 -1.55 12.59 -11.14
C ASN A 403 -2.26 12.87 -9.81
N TYR A 404 -2.34 11.88 -8.91
CA TYR A 404 -3.07 12.00 -7.65
C TYR A 404 -2.49 13.05 -6.67
N LYS A 405 -1.27 13.54 -6.94
CA LYS A 405 -0.64 14.61 -6.14
C LYS A 405 -1.01 16.01 -6.62
N ILE A 406 -1.66 16.12 -7.77
CA ILE A 406 -2.03 17.41 -8.35
C ILE A 406 -3.44 17.75 -7.89
N THR A 407 -3.53 18.65 -6.91
CA THR A 407 -4.82 19.13 -6.40
C THR A 407 -5.39 20.25 -7.28
N PRO A 408 -6.71 20.51 -7.23
CA PRO A 408 -7.31 21.66 -7.93
C PRO A 408 -6.64 22.97 -7.59
N ASN A 409 -6.27 23.19 -6.32
CA ASN A 409 -5.64 24.42 -5.86
C ASN A 409 -4.28 24.65 -6.50
N ILE A 410 -3.42 23.61 -6.54
CA ILE A 410 -2.12 23.68 -7.21
C ILE A 410 -2.28 23.91 -8.71
N PHE A 411 -3.24 23.22 -9.34
CA PHE A 411 -3.45 23.38 -10.77
C PHE A 411 -3.99 24.77 -11.13
N ASN A 412 -4.85 25.37 -10.29
CA ASN A 412 -5.28 26.77 -10.43
C ASN A 412 -4.10 27.74 -10.40
N LEU A 413 -3.16 27.57 -9.46
CA LEU A 413 -1.93 28.38 -9.42
C LEU A 413 -1.11 28.23 -10.71
N TRP A 414 -0.99 27.02 -11.25
CA TRP A 414 -0.29 26.81 -12.54
C TRP A 414 -1.02 27.48 -13.70
N ILE A 415 -2.35 27.45 -13.73
CA ILE A 415 -3.15 28.16 -14.73
C ILE A 415 -2.88 29.68 -14.64
N ASP A 416 -2.84 30.26 -13.44
CA ASP A 416 -2.56 31.68 -13.25
C ASP A 416 -1.15 32.07 -13.69
N ILE A 417 -0.15 31.22 -13.44
CA ILE A 417 1.23 31.40 -13.94
C ILE A 417 1.22 31.39 -15.48
N LEU A 418 0.56 30.40 -16.09
CA LEU A 418 0.48 30.30 -17.54
C LEU A 418 -0.18 31.52 -18.16
N LYS A 419 -1.29 32.02 -17.58
CA LYS A 419 -1.96 33.26 -18.06
C LYS A 419 -1.05 34.48 -18.03
N ARG A 420 -0.20 34.59 -16.98
CA ARG A 420 0.78 35.69 -16.83
C ARG A 420 2.02 35.51 -17.73
N THR A 421 2.18 34.32 -18.34
CA THR A 421 3.32 34.02 -19.22
C THR A 421 2.77 33.54 -20.58
N PRO A 422 2.35 34.45 -21.48
CA PRO A 422 1.58 34.09 -22.70
C PRO A 422 2.34 33.09 -23.60
N ASN A 423 3.65 33.24 -23.77
CA ASN A 423 4.47 32.34 -24.59
C ASN A 423 5.03 31.15 -23.81
N SER A 424 4.15 30.45 -23.08
CA SER A 424 4.54 29.27 -22.30
C SER A 424 3.54 28.13 -22.41
N ILE A 425 4.02 26.91 -22.11
CA ILE A 425 3.22 25.69 -22.00
C ILE A 425 3.53 24.96 -20.70
N LEU A 426 2.60 24.13 -20.24
CA LEU A 426 2.82 23.19 -19.14
C LEU A 426 2.97 21.78 -19.69
N TRP A 427 4.18 21.23 -19.60
CA TRP A 427 4.48 19.85 -19.93
C TRP A 427 4.27 18.98 -18.67
N ILE A 428 3.24 18.13 -18.72
CA ILE A 428 2.81 17.37 -17.55
C ILE A 428 2.78 15.87 -17.85
N LEU A 429 3.24 15.08 -16.88
CA LEU A 429 3.11 13.62 -16.98
C LEU A 429 1.66 13.21 -16.69
N VAL A 430 0.97 12.70 -17.71
CA VAL A 430 -0.40 12.21 -17.58
C VAL A 430 -0.47 10.73 -17.90
N SER A 431 -0.90 9.91 -16.96
CA SER A 431 -0.86 8.45 -17.06
C SER A 431 -1.97 7.83 -17.90
N ASN A 432 -3.04 8.58 -18.22
CA ASN A 432 -4.19 8.05 -18.96
C ASN A 432 -4.95 9.13 -19.75
N LYS A 433 -5.69 8.70 -20.78
CA LYS A 433 -6.44 9.58 -21.67
C LYS A 433 -7.54 10.39 -20.95
N THR A 434 -8.21 9.78 -19.98
CA THR A 434 -9.29 10.43 -19.20
C THR A 434 -8.71 11.59 -18.39
N ALA A 435 -7.57 11.38 -17.71
CA ALA A 435 -6.90 12.44 -16.95
C ALA A 435 -6.47 13.61 -17.85
N LYS A 436 -5.92 13.33 -19.05
CA LYS A 436 -5.55 14.36 -20.03
C LYS A 436 -6.79 15.18 -20.45
N LYS A 437 -7.89 14.50 -20.77
CA LYS A 437 -9.16 15.16 -21.14
C LYS A 437 -9.68 16.04 -20.01
N ASN A 438 -9.69 15.53 -18.77
CA ASN A 438 -10.20 16.27 -17.62
C ASN A 438 -9.36 17.51 -17.31
N LEU A 439 -8.01 17.41 -17.38
CA LEU A 439 -7.12 18.55 -17.20
C LEU A 439 -7.35 19.65 -18.24
N LYS A 440 -7.44 19.27 -19.53
CA LYS A 440 -7.71 20.23 -20.61
C LYS A 440 -9.08 20.90 -20.44
N PHE A 441 -10.11 20.12 -20.14
CA PHE A 441 -11.46 20.65 -19.87
C PHE A 441 -11.47 21.61 -18.66
N TYR A 442 -10.76 21.26 -17.59
CA TYR A 442 -10.67 22.12 -16.42
C TYR A 442 -9.90 23.42 -16.74
N ALA A 443 -8.79 23.34 -17.47
CA ALA A 443 -8.04 24.52 -17.91
C ALA A 443 -8.89 25.46 -18.77
N GLU A 444 -9.64 24.91 -19.72
CA GLU A 444 -10.58 25.66 -20.57
C GLU A 444 -11.67 26.34 -19.74
N SER A 445 -12.26 25.64 -18.77
CA SER A 445 -13.28 26.20 -17.85
C SER A 445 -12.75 27.36 -17.01
N LYS A 446 -11.43 27.45 -16.84
CA LYS A 446 -10.74 28.55 -16.18
C LYS A 446 -10.21 29.61 -17.15
N GLY A 447 -10.54 29.52 -18.44
CA GLY A 447 -10.14 30.50 -19.46
C GLY A 447 -8.69 30.41 -19.88
N LEU A 448 -8.07 29.22 -19.82
CA LEU A 448 -6.76 28.92 -20.39
C LEU A 448 -6.96 28.08 -21.65
N ASP A 449 -6.25 28.41 -22.74
CA ASP A 449 -6.18 27.56 -23.92
C ASP A 449 -5.71 26.16 -23.56
N PRO A 450 -6.53 25.09 -23.76
CA PRO A 450 -6.21 23.72 -23.37
C PRO A 450 -4.99 23.14 -24.12
N GLU A 451 -4.61 23.70 -25.29
CA GLU A 451 -3.43 23.25 -26.03
C GLU A 451 -2.12 23.68 -25.36
N ARG A 452 -2.18 24.57 -24.40
CA ARG A 452 -1.04 24.92 -23.55
C ARG A 452 -0.73 23.86 -22.45
N ILE A 453 -1.58 22.82 -22.34
CA ILE A 453 -1.37 21.65 -21.48
C ILE A 453 -0.95 20.48 -22.39
N VAL A 454 0.33 20.07 -22.31
CA VAL A 454 0.98 19.08 -23.21
C VAL A 454 1.34 17.80 -22.47
#